data_b2dfdfd8a7c7f7458318d5a6f1863f5a
#
_entry.id   b2dfdfd8a7c7f7458318d5a6f1863f5a
#
_cell.length_a   1.000
_cell.length_b   1.000
_cell.length_c   1.000
_cell.angle_alpha   90.00
_cell.angle_beta   90.00
_cell.angle_gamma   90.00
#
_symmetry.space_group_name_H-M   'P 1'
#
loop_
_entity.id
_entity.type
_entity.pdbx_description
1 polymer ?
#
loop_
_entity_poly.entity_id
_entity_poly.type
_entity_poly.pdbx_seq_one_letter_code
_entity_poly.pdbx_strand_id
1 'polypeptide(L)'
;MKTISRTITLSILLATFVLVTAFAGEDVDRTKRPVGKPAPKVALPEIQKATLKNGLKVLLVEHHELPTVAFNLVIQAGSDHDPVTQPGIASVTADLLDEGTKNRDALQISEGIESIGASFSTNSSLDGSSVTLSTLTKHVDKALDIFADVVTNPTFPEKDFERLRKTRVAALTQQRDQPTAIANNAFAYLLYGPNHPYGNNPSGTEASFSAMTTAELKKFYSTYYRPNNATLLVVGDVKLSTITSKLETMLADWKQGEVPAFSLPEPKPADKMRVYLVDKPGAPQSEVRIGYPALARNTPDFFAVNEMNQMLGGQFSSRINLNLREKHGYTYGARSGFRFNKGVGPFTAQGGIVTEKSDSALREFLNEINLMRDKGMADDELGFVKKGMLGNFALSFETPSQIAGALQNIVLYGLPEDYFNNYLQNVDAVTLDDVNRVAMQYLDASKMVMVVVGDLSKIKESIVAQNFGEVILCDIDGKPLPYLESPKK
;
A
#
# COMPACT_ATOMS: atom_id res chain seq x y z
N MET A 1 -72.60 15.20 20.26
CA MET A 1 -71.34 15.43 19.51
C MET A 1 -70.05 15.16 20.29
N LYS A 2 -69.94 15.29 21.60
CA LYS A 2 -68.70 15.04 22.36
C LYS A 2 -68.37 13.56 22.55
N THR A 3 -69.32 12.63 22.50
CA THR A 3 -69.12 11.18 22.71
C THR A 3 -68.60 10.50 21.44
N ILE A 4 -69.05 10.91 20.26
CA ILE A 4 -68.60 10.35 18.96
C ILE A 4 -67.12 10.70 18.67
N SER A 5 -66.71 11.94 19.03
CA SER A 5 -65.32 12.40 18.84
C SER A 5 -64.32 11.59 19.69
N ARG A 6 -64.69 11.20 20.92
CA ARG A 6 -63.79 10.38 21.80
C ARG A 6 -63.63 8.96 21.31
N THR A 7 -64.66 8.35 20.72
CA THR A 7 -64.60 6.99 20.20
C THR A 7 -63.75 6.92 18.93
N ILE A 8 -63.82 7.92 18.04
CA ILE A 8 -62.97 8.01 16.83
C ILE A 8 -61.50 8.21 17.20
N THR A 9 -61.21 9.07 18.18
CA THR A 9 -59.85 9.32 18.63
C THR A 9 -59.21 8.07 19.27
N LEU A 10 -59.97 7.30 20.06
CA LEU A 10 -59.52 6.09 20.67
C LEU A 10 -59.28 4.96 19.63
N SER A 11 -60.11 4.86 18.59
CA SER A 11 -59.96 3.89 17.51
C SER A 11 -58.73 4.20 16.63
N ILE A 12 -58.43 5.48 16.39
CA ILE A 12 -57.23 5.91 15.65
C ILE A 12 -55.94 5.63 16.47
N LEU A 13 -55.95 5.88 17.80
CA LEU A 13 -54.83 5.54 18.68
C LEU A 13 -54.61 4.01 18.77
N LEU A 14 -55.67 3.20 18.80
CA LEU A 14 -55.54 1.74 18.80
C LEU A 14 -55.01 1.21 17.46
N ALA A 15 -55.46 1.79 16.34
CA ALA A 15 -54.98 1.44 15.01
C ALA A 15 -53.50 1.80 14.80
N THR A 16 -53.05 2.96 15.31
CA THR A 16 -51.63 3.34 15.29
C THR A 16 -50.75 2.44 16.17
N PHE A 17 -51.26 1.99 17.33
CA PHE A 17 -50.53 1.08 18.21
C PHE A 17 -50.38 -0.32 17.58
N VAL A 18 -51.40 -0.82 16.89
CA VAL A 18 -51.34 -2.10 16.16
C VAL A 18 -50.43 -2.02 14.94
N LEU A 19 -50.35 -0.88 14.24
CA LEU A 19 -49.41 -0.69 13.14
C LEU A 19 -47.94 -0.64 13.61
N VAL A 20 -47.67 -0.08 14.78
CA VAL A 20 -46.30 -0.02 15.33
C VAL A 20 -45.81 -1.40 15.78
N THR A 21 -46.70 -2.25 16.28
CA THR A 21 -46.33 -3.65 16.65
C THR A 21 -46.15 -4.57 15.44
N ALA A 22 -46.79 -4.25 14.30
CA ALA A 22 -46.61 -5.04 13.06
C ALA A 22 -45.24 -4.81 12.37
N PHE A 23 -44.51 -3.75 12.76
CA PHE A 23 -43.11 -3.49 12.34
C PHE A 23 -42.07 -3.84 13.41
N ALA A 24 -42.46 -4.41 14.54
CA ALA A 24 -41.51 -5.04 15.43
C ALA A 24 -40.97 -6.28 14.69
N GLY A 25 -39.80 -6.14 14.06
CA GLY A 25 -39.13 -7.24 13.38
C GLY A 25 -38.97 -8.44 14.30
N GLU A 26 -38.87 -9.62 13.73
CA GLU A 26 -38.60 -10.87 14.45
C GLU A 26 -37.56 -10.62 15.55
N ASP A 27 -37.84 -11.08 16.76
CA ASP A 27 -36.93 -11.01 17.90
C ASP A 27 -35.63 -11.70 17.49
N VAL A 28 -34.64 -10.89 17.11
CA VAL A 28 -33.34 -11.39 16.72
C VAL A 28 -32.70 -12.01 17.94
N ASP A 29 -32.58 -13.32 17.95
CA ASP A 29 -31.88 -14.05 19.01
C ASP A 29 -30.38 -13.69 18.99
N ARG A 30 -30.02 -12.69 19.79
CA ARG A 30 -28.65 -12.17 19.89
C ARG A 30 -27.66 -13.15 20.51
N THR A 31 -28.12 -14.29 20.99
CA THR A 31 -27.25 -15.37 21.46
C THR A 31 -26.75 -16.24 20.31
N LYS A 32 -27.42 -16.20 19.16
CA LYS A 32 -27.01 -16.90 17.94
C LYS A 32 -26.29 -15.94 16.98
N ARG A 33 -25.12 -16.36 16.58
CA ARG A 33 -24.38 -15.64 15.53
C ARG A 33 -25.18 -15.71 14.21
N PRO A 34 -25.42 -14.59 13.51
CA PRO A 34 -26.06 -14.62 12.22
C PRO A 34 -25.28 -15.55 11.27
N VAL A 35 -25.99 -16.44 10.59
CA VAL A 35 -25.37 -17.26 9.54
C VAL A 35 -25.26 -16.37 8.31
N GLY A 36 -24.04 -16.06 7.90
CA GLY A 36 -23.79 -15.31 6.68
C GLY A 36 -24.37 -16.03 5.45
N LYS A 37 -24.88 -15.27 4.50
CA LYS A 37 -25.19 -15.81 3.17
C LYS A 37 -23.90 -16.29 2.50
N PRO A 38 -23.95 -17.25 1.57
CA PRO A 38 -22.80 -17.60 0.75
C PRO A 38 -22.20 -16.33 0.13
N ALA A 39 -20.87 -16.26 0.05
CA ALA A 39 -20.20 -15.12 -0.60
C ALA A 39 -20.71 -14.95 -2.04
N PRO A 40 -20.99 -13.73 -2.51
CA PRO A 40 -21.43 -13.50 -3.86
C PRO A 40 -20.35 -14.01 -4.84
N LYS A 41 -20.77 -14.59 -5.94
CA LYS A 41 -19.83 -14.91 -7.03
C LYS A 41 -19.40 -13.58 -7.66
N VAL A 42 -18.15 -13.22 -7.46
CA VAL A 42 -17.52 -12.06 -8.11
C VAL A 42 -16.81 -12.60 -9.34
N ALA A 43 -17.23 -12.16 -10.51
CA ALA A 43 -16.49 -12.34 -11.75
C ALA A 43 -16.14 -10.94 -12.24
N LEU A 44 -14.87 -10.68 -12.50
CA LEU A 44 -14.48 -9.47 -13.22
C LEU A 44 -15.06 -9.54 -14.64
N PRO A 45 -15.61 -8.45 -15.15
CA PRO A 45 -15.97 -8.36 -16.56
C PRO A 45 -14.76 -8.62 -17.45
N GLU A 46 -15.01 -8.98 -18.70
CA GLU A 46 -13.97 -9.25 -19.69
C GLU A 46 -13.03 -8.04 -19.84
N ILE A 47 -11.72 -8.29 -19.78
CA ILE A 47 -10.70 -7.29 -20.04
C ILE A 47 -10.50 -7.18 -21.55
N GLN A 48 -11.03 -6.12 -22.15
CA GLN A 48 -10.82 -5.78 -23.55
C GLN A 48 -9.46 -5.11 -23.73
N LYS A 49 -8.80 -5.36 -24.87
CA LYS A 49 -7.43 -4.91 -25.13
C LYS A 49 -7.30 -4.19 -26.44
N ALA A 50 -6.44 -3.19 -26.45
CA ALA A 50 -5.96 -2.54 -27.65
C ALA A 50 -4.51 -2.11 -27.49
N THR A 51 -3.83 -1.90 -28.61
CA THR A 51 -2.53 -1.24 -28.66
C THR A 51 -2.64 -0.08 -29.62
N LEU A 52 -2.38 1.13 -29.14
CA LEU A 52 -2.40 2.32 -29.99
C LEU A 52 -1.21 2.34 -30.95
N LYS A 53 -1.30 3.13 -32.03
CA LYS A 53 -0.21 3.25 -33.03
C LYS A 53 1.10 3.70 -32.41
N ASN A 54 1.06 4.48 -31.31
CA ASN A 54 2.25 4.91 -30.58
C ASN A 54 2.78 3.82 -29.61
N GLY A 55 2.22 2.61 -29.59
CA GLY A 55 2.65 1.50 -28.77
C GLY A 55 2.06 1.45 -27.35
N LEU A 56 1.22 2.42 -26.96
CA LEU A 56 0.54 2.37 -25.66
C LEU A 56 -0.45 1.21 -25.62
N LYS A 57 -0.32 0.36 -24.62
CA LYS A 57 -1.30 -0.69 -24.33
C LYS A 57 -2.50 -0.10 -23.58
N VAL A 58 -3.69 -0.50 -23.99
CA VAL A 58 -4.96 -0.11 -23.33
C VAL A 58 -5.67 -1.37 -22.87
N LEU A 59 -5.99 -1.44 -21.58
CA LEU A 59 -6.85 -2.46 -21.00
C LEU A 59 -8.14 -1.78 -20.56
N LEU A 60 -9.29 -2.27 -21.06
CA LEU A 60 -10.59 -1.67 -20.75
C LEU A 60 -11.53 -2.71 -20.15
N VAL A 61 -12.23 -2.32 -19.09
CA VAL A 61 -13.34 -3.04 -18.49
C VAL A 61 -14.59 -2.16 -18.56
N GLU A 62 -15.59 -2.62 -19.29
CA GLU A 62 -16.90 -1.95 -19.35
C GLU A 62 -17.64 -2.13 -18.01
N HIS A 63 -18.09 -1.02 -17.41
CA HIS A 63 -18.82 -1.01 -16.16
C HIS A 63 -19.90 0.08 -16.23
N HIS A 64 -21.15 -0.33 -16.49
CA HIS A 64 -22.25 0.57 -16.85
C HIS A 64 -23.23 0.89 -15.71
N GLU A 65 -22.91 0.50 -14.46
CA GLU A 65 -23.79 0.75 -13.31
C GLU A 65 -23.93 2.25 -12.97
N LEU A 66 -22.84 2.99 -13.15
CA LEU A 66 -22.80 4.43 -12.96
C LEU A 66 -22.19 5.10 -14.20
N PRO A 67 -22.64 6.34 -14.56
CA PRO A 67 -22.10 7.06 -15.70
C PRO A 67 -20.74 7.70 -15.37
N THR A 68 -19.79 6.89 -14.94
CA THR A 68 -18.43 7.30 -14.53
C THR A 68 -17.38 6.48 -15.26
N VAL A 69 -16.20 7.09 -15.46
CA VAL A 69 -15.04 6.45 -16.05
C VAL A 69 -13.80 6.76 -15.24
N ALA A 70 -13.03 5.74 -14.92
CA ALA A 70 -11.71 5.84 -14.32
C ALA A 70 -10.63 5.51 -15.37
N PHE A 71 -9.61 6.34 -15.45
CA PHE A 71 -8.40 6.15 -16.21
C PHE A 71 -7.22 6.04 -15.24
N ASN A 72 -6.35 5.08 -15.46
CA ASN A 72 -5.13 4.91 -14.69
C ASN A 72 -3.98 4.56 -15.64
N LEU A 73 -3.13 5.53 -15.95
CA LEU A 73 -1.92 5.30 -16.72
C LEU A 73 -0.82 4.82 -15.79
N VAL A 74 -0.42 3.57 -15.97
CA VAL A 74 0.63 2.92 -15.19
C VAL A 74 1.94 2.99 -15.97
N ILE A 75 2.96 3.60 -15.39
CA ILE A 75 4.32 3.67 -15.89
C ILE A 75 5.16 2.62 -15.18
N GLN A 76 5.91 1.79 -15.90
CA GLN A 76 6.76 0.72 -15.36
C GLN A 76 8.09 1.27 -14.80
N ALA A 77 8.01 2.37 -14.06
CA ALA A 77 9.13 2.99 -13.36
C ALA A 77 8.63 3.77 -12.14
N GLY A 78 9.09 3.38 -10.98
CA GLY A 78 8.87 4.04 -9.70
C GLY A 78 10.19 4.43 -9.06
N SER A 79 10.22 4.50 -7.74
CA SER A 79 11.47 4.77 -7.01
C SER A 79 12.48 3.61 -7.08
N ASP A 80 12.08 2.45 -7.56
CA ASP A 80 12.98 1.36 -7.95
C ASP A 80 13.97 1.79 -9.03
N HIS A 81 13.61 2.78 -9.86
CA HIS A 81 14.42 3.38 -10.93
C HIS A 81 15.16 4.65 -10.50
N ASP A 82 15.04 5.07 -9.24
CA ASP A 82 15.79 6.23 -8.73
C ASP A 82 17.30 5.94 -8.76
N PRO A 83 18.14 6.84 -9.30
CA PRO A 83 19.57 6.74 -9.07
C PRO A 83 19.88 6.72 -7.57
N VAL A 84 20.82 5.89 -7.14
CA VAL A 84 21.21 5.79 -5.71
C VAL A 84 21.59 7.17 -5.11
N THR A 85 22.14 8.06 -5.94
CA THR A 85 22.51 9.42 -5.53
C THR A 85 21.35 10.41 -5.52
N GLN A 86 20.19 10.03 -6.05
CA GLN A 86 19.02 10.90 -6.24
C GLN A 86 17.72 10.20 -5.83
N PRO A 87 17.62 9.61 -4.62
CA PRO A 87 16.36 9.03 -4.17
C PRO A 87 15.26 10.10 -4.14
N GLY A 88 14.06 9.73 -4.56
CA GLY A 88 12.90 10.60 -4.62
C GLY A 88 12.67 11.27 -5.98
N ILE A 89 13.53 11.06 -6.99
CA ILE A 89 13.36 11.71 -8.30
C ILE A 89 12.08 11.24 -9.01
N ALA A 90 11.71 9.96 -8.91
CA ALA A 90 10.46 9.45 -9.46
C ALA A 90 9.24 10.12 -8.82
N SER A 91 9.26 10.26 -7.48
CA SER A 91 8.18 10.91 -6.73
C SER A 91 8.02 12.38 -7.11
N VAL A 92 9.12 13.14 -7.20
CA VAL A 92 9.09 14.56 -7.57
C VAL A 92 8.69 14.73 -9.03
N THR A 93 9.15 13.84 -9.91
CA THR A 93 8.75 13.87 -11.32
C THR A 93 7.23 13.68 -11.44
N ALA A 94 6.65 12.74 -10.70
CA ALA A 94 5.20 12.55 -10.67
C ALA A 94 4.48 13.79 -10.13
N ASP A 95 4.90 14.34 -8.99
CA ASP A 95 4.26 15.51 -8.36
C ASP A 95 4.27 16.77 -9.23
N LEU A 96 5.24 16.90 -10.16
CA LEU A 96 5.36 18.08 -11.01
C LEU A 96 4.73 17.92 -12.39
N LEU A 97 4.11 16.78 -12.71
CA LEU A 97 3.47 16.59 -14.01
C LEU A 97 2.33 17.59 -14.25
N ASP A 98 1.53 17.86 -13.23
CA ASP A 98 0.36 18.73 -13.27
C ASP A 98 0.60 20.15 -12.76
N GLU A 99 1.85 20.48 -12.43
CA GLU A 99 2.27 21.85 -12.05
C GLU A 99 2.51 22.77 -13.25
N GLY A 100 2.39 22.26 -14.49
CA GLY A 100 2.43 23.04 -15.71
C GLY A 100 2.78 22.24 -16.94
N THR A 101 2.06 22.53 -18.02
CA THR A 101 2.26 21.97 -19.36
C THR A 101 2.66 23.07 -20.33
N LYS A 102 2.84 22.69 -21.60
CA LYS A 102 3.03 23.69 -22.67
C LYS A 102 1.79 24.57 -22.89
N ASN A 103 0.61 24.06 -22.54
CA ASN A 103 -0.67 24.69 -22.87
C ASN A 103 -1.40 25.26 -21.65
N ARG A 104 -1.04 24.84 -20.43
CA ARG A 104 -1.74 25.17 -19.18
C ARG A 104 -0.76 25.36 -18.04
N ASP A 105 -1.00 26.33 -17.19
CA ASP A 105 -0.37 26.41 -15.87
C ASP A 105 -1.11 25.51 -14.84
N ALA A 106 -0.56 25.38 -13.64
CA ALA A 106 -1.12 24.54 -12.56
C ALA A 106 -2.55 24.94 -12.20
N LEU A 107 -2.86 26.25 -12.15
CA LEU A 107 -4.19 26.75 -11.83
C LEU A 107 -5.20 26.38 -12.92
N GLN A 108 -4.85 26.53 -14.18
CA GLN A 108 -5.70 26.18 -15.32
C GLN A 108 -5.97 24.66 -15.37
N ILE A 109 -5.00 23.82 -14.97
CA ILE A 109 -5.18 22.38 -14.84
C ILE A 109 -6.19 22.08 -13.71
N SER A 110 -5.96 22.61 -12.52
CA SER A 110 -6.83 22.41 -11.35
C SER A 110 -8.26 22.89 -11.59
N GLU A 111 -8.44 24.14 -12.05
CA GLU A 111 -9.76 24.70 -12.38
C GLU A 111 -10.46 23.91 -13.51
N GLY A 112 -9.69 23.44 -14.50
CA GLY A 112 -10.21 22.62 -15.57
C GLY A 112 -10.81 21.30 -15.07
N ILE A 113 -10.14 20.61 -14.15
CA ILE A 113 -10.56 19.38 -13.52
C ILE A 113 -11.74 19.64 -12.55
N GLU A 114 -11.62 20.62 -11.65
CA GLU A 114 -12.63 20.94 -10.65
C GLU A 114 -13.94 21.40 -11.29
N SER A 115 -13.89 22.17 -12.38
CA SER A 115 -15.08 22.68 -13.08
C SER A 115 -16.00 21.59 -13.65
N ILE A 116 -15.49 20.36 -13.82
CA ILE A 116 -16.25 19.19 -14.30
C ILE A 116 -16.50 18.16 -13.20
N GLY A 117 -16.10 18.46 -11.96
CA GLY A 117 -16.23 17.54 -10.83
C GLY A 117 -15.42 16.26 -11.02
N ALA A 118 -14.31 16.34 -11.76
CA ALA A 118 -13.38 15.23 -11.93
C ALA A 118 -12.35 15.19 -10.80
N SER A 119 -11.72 14.04 -10.61
CA SER A 119 -10.53 13.90 -9.77
C SER A 119 -9.34 13.51 -10.63
N PHE A 120 -8.20 14.15 -10.36
CA PHE A 120 -6.94 13.90 -11.05
C PHE A 120 -5.83 13.77 -10.00
N SER A 121 -4.93 12.82 -10.18
CA SER A 121 -3.74 12.72 -9.34
C SER A 121 -2.59 12.01 -10.05
N THR A 122 -1.40 12.37 -9.64
CA THR A 122 -0.15 11.77 -10.06
C THR A 122 0.54 11.15 -8.83
N ASN A 123 1.16 10.01 -9.00
CA ASN A 123 1.81 9.31 -7.89
C ASN A 123 3.00 8.49 -8.38
N SER A 124 3.98 8.30 -7.51
CA SER A 124 5.03 7.31 -7.69
C SER A 124 5.15 6.42 -6.46
N SER A 125 5.18 5.13 -6.68
CA SER A 125 5.40 4.09 -5.66
C SER A 125 6.79 3.47 -5.81
N LEU A 126 7.07 2.40 -5.07
CA LEU A 126 8.32 1.64 -5.25
C LEU A 126 8.46 1.09 -6.68
N ASP A 127 7.43 0.44 -7.20
CA ASP A 127 7.52 -0.42 -8.39
C ASP A 127 6.95 0.22 -9.65
N GLY A 128 6.42 1.43 -9.56
CA GLY A 128 5.82 2.12 -10.71
C GLY A 128 5.25 3.49 -10.36
N SER A 129 4.98 4.28 -11.39
CA SER A 129 4.29 5.56 -11.28
C SER A 129 2.92 5.47 -11.94
N SER A 130 2.00 6.35 -11.55
CA SER A 130 0.64 6.39 -12.10
C SER A 130 0.14 7.81 -12.29
N VAL A 131 -0.68 8.00 -13.32
CA VAL A 131 -1.51 9.19 -13.53
C VAL A 131 -2.95 8.73 -13.58
N THR A 132 -3.76 9.17 -12.63
CA THR A 132 -5.15 8.76 -12.48
C THR A 132 -6.11 9.90 -12.77
N LEU A 133 -7.22 9.59 -13.41
CA LEU A 133 -8.31 10.50 -13.69
C LEU A 133 -9.63 9.78 -13.48
N SER A 134 -10.57 10.37 -12.76
CA SER A 134 -11.94 9.87 -12.67
C SER A 134 -12.93 10.99 -12.99
N THR A 135 -13.91 10.71 -13.84
CA THR A 135 -14.87 11.71 -14.32
C THR A 135 -16.22 11.09 -14.67
N LEU A 136 -17.24 11.94 -14.80
CA LEU A 136 -18.50 11.51 -15.40
C LEU A 136 -18.33 11.27 -16.91
N THR A 137 -19.01 10.27 -17.46
CA THR A 137 -18.96 9.91 -18.89
C THR A 137 -19.21 11.11 -19.81
N LYS A 138 -20.12 12.02 -19.45
CA LYS A 138 -20.43 13.23 -20.23
C LYS A 138 -19.27 14.24 -20.31
N HIS A 139 -18.26 14.13 -19.43
CA HIS A 139 -17.12 15.04 -19.36
C HIS A 139 -15.82 14.42 -19.84
N VAL A 140 -15.86 13.17 -20.34
CA VAL A 140 -14.67 12.41 -20.77
C VAL A 140 -13.78 13.18 -21.74
N ASP A 141 -14.35 13.89 -22.71
CA ASP A 141 -13.57 14.61 -23.72
C ASP A 141 -12.72 15.74 -23.10
N LYS A 142 -13.35 16.56 -22.25
CA LYS A 142 -12.64 17.66 -21.56
C LYS A 142 -11.61 17.13 -20.57
N ALA A 143 -11.94 16.05 -19.84
CA ALA A 143 -11.05 15.43 -18.88
C ALA A 143 -9.83 14.78 -19.55
N LEU A 144 -10.04 14.06 -20.65
CA LEU A 144 -8.97 13.44 -21.43
C LEU A 144 -8.05 14.47 -22.12
N ASP A 145 -8.57 15.62 -22.53
CA ASP A 145 -7.77 16.70 -23.10
C ASP A 145 -6.74 17.23 -22.09
N ILE A 146 -7.16 17.43 -20.83
CA ILE A 146 -6.25 17.82 -19.74
C ILE A 146 -5.29 16.68 -19.41
N PHE A 147 -5.79 15.46 -19.28
CA PHE A 147 -4.99 14.28 -19.00
C PHE A 147 -3.88 14.07 -20.05
N ALA A 148 -4.23 14.13 -21.33
CA ALA A 148 -3.27 13.97 -22.42
C ALA A 148 -2.21 15.07 -22.40
N ASP A 149 -2.58 16.31 -22.12
CA ASP A 149 -1.66 17.45 -22.03
C ASP A 149 -0.67 17.27 -20.87
N VAL A 150 -1.15 16.89 -19.68
CA VAL A 150 -0.29 16.61 -18.52
C VAL A 150 0.66 15.45 -18.79
N VAL A 151 0.18 14.38 -19.44
CA VAL A 151 1.01 13.20 -19.73
C VAL A 151 2.05 13.47 -20.82
N THR A 152 1.73 14.30 -21.82
CA THR A 152 2.58 14.43 -23.00
C THR A 152 3.43 15.71 -23.06
N ASN A 153 3.02 16.74 -22.34
CA ASN A 153 3.59 18.09 -22.44
C ASN A 153 4.04 18.73 -21.12
N PRO A 154 4.42 17.99 -20.06
CA PRO A 154 4.82 18.63 -18.81
C PRO A 154 6.06 19.48 -19.03
N THR A 155 6.13 20.65 -18.37
CA THR A 155 7.24 21.60 -18.52
C THR A 155 8.18 21.62 -17.35
N PHE A 156 7.76 21.08 -16.20
CA PHE A 156 8.54 21.11 -14.95
C PHE A 156 9.01 22.52 -14.61
N PRO A 157 8.09 23.46 -14.30
CA PRO A 157 8.46 24.86 -14.08
C PRO A 157 9.37 24.99 -12.85
N GLU A 158 10.46 25.74 -12.99
CA GLU A 158 11.44 25.95 -11.91
C GLU A 158 10.81 26.55 -10.66
N LYS A 159 9.88 27.51 -10.82
CA LYS A 159 9.16 28.14 -9.70
C LYS A 159 8.40 27.12 -8.86
N ASP A 160 7.70 26.19 -9.51
CA ASP A 160 6.88 25.19 -8.81
C ASP A 160 7.75 24.09 -8.22
N PHE A 161 8.83 23.71 -8.90
CA PHE A 161 9.84 22.84 -8.33
C PHE A 161 10.47 23.42 -7.06
N GLU A 162 10.84 24.71 -7.03
CA GLU A 162 11.39 25.35 -5.83
C GLU A 162 10.37 25.44 -4.69
N ARG A 163 9.10 25.67 -5.01
CA ARG A 163 8.01 25.62 -4.03
C ARG A 163 7.87 24.21 -3.43
N LEU A 164 7.81 23.19 -4.28
CA LEU A 164 7.72 21.79 -3.88
C LEU A 164 8.94 21.36 -3.07
N ARG A 165 10.16 21.72 -3.50
CA ARG A 165 11.41 21.45 -2.79
C ARG A 165 11.35 21.94 -1.35
N LYS A 166 10.96 23.20 -1.13
CA LYS A 166 10.84 23.77 0.22
C LYS A 166 9.85 22.99 1.08
N THR A 167 8.69 22.65 0.53
CA THR A 167 7.66 21.88 1.24
C THR A 167 8.16 20.48 1.59
N ARG A 168 8.82 19.78 0.64
CA ARG A 168 9.36 18.44 0.82
C ARG A 168 10.49 18.40 1.86
N VAL A 169 11.42 19.34 1.80
CA VAL A 169 12.52 19.46 2.79
C VAL A 169 11.94 19.69 4.19
N ALA A 170 10.98 20.60 4.34
CA ALA A 170 10.32 20.82 5.63
C ALA A 170 9.61 19.54 6.14
N ALA A 171 8.92 18.82 5.28
CA ALA A 171 8.27 17.56 5.64
C ALA A 171 9.29 16.46 6.04
N LEU A 172 10.40 16.34 5.32
CA LEU A 172 11.48 15.41 5.66
C LEU A 172 12.14 15.77 7.00
N THR A 173 12.38 17.05 7.26
CA THR A 173 12.89 17.52 8.56
C THR A 173 11.91 17.15 9.68
N GLN A 174 10.62 17.38 9.49
CA GLN A 174 9.61 16.98 10.49
C GLN A 174 9.56 15.45 10.68
N GLN A 175 9.71 14.66 9.61
CA GLN A 175 9.75 13.20 9.73
C GLN A 175 10.92 12.68 10.58
N ARG A 176 12.05 13.40 10.63
CA ARG A 176 13.21 13.05 11.49
C ARG A 176 12.88 13.15 12.98
N ASP A 177 11.79 13.80 13.35
CA ASP A 177 11.30 13.84 14.73
C ASP A 177 10.25 12.77 15.05
N GLN A 178 9.77 12.05 14.06
CA GLN A 178 8.74 11.02 14.23
C GLN A 178 9.35 9.61 14.37
N PRO A 179 9.22 8.95 15.53
CA PRO A 179 9.80 7.62 15.76
C PRO A 179 9.39 6.58 14.70
N THR A 180 8.14 6.63 14.25
CA THR A 180 7.61 5.72 13.22
C THR A 180 8.33 5.90 11.87
N ALA A 181 8.59 7.15 11.45
CA ALA A 181 9.30 7.43 10.20
C ALA A 181 10.77 7.01 10.31
N ILE A 182 11.42 7.30 11.44
CA ILE A 182 12.79 6.86 11.73
C ILE A 182 12.86 5.33 11.65
N ALA A 183 11.95 4.61 12.32
CA ALA A 183 11.93 3.14 12.33
C ALA A 183 11.75 2.55 10.93
N ASN A 184 10.86 3.12 10.10
CA ASN A 184 10.65 2.66 8.73
C ASN A 184 11.88 2.87 7.84
N ASN A 185 12.50 4.05 7.91
CA ASN A 185 13.67 4.38 7.10
C ASN A 185 14.90 3.55 7.53
N ALA A 186 15.15 3.46 8.84
CA ALA A 186 16.24 2.65 9.38
C ALA A 186 16.05 1.17 9.04
N PHE A 187 14.83 0.65 9.14
CA PHE A 187 14.53 -0.74 8.80
C PHE A 187 14.78 -1.04 7.32
N ALA A 188 14.29 -0.20 6.41
CA ALA A 188 14.55 -0.34 4.98
C ALA A 188 16.05 -0.30 4.66
N TYR A 189 16.78 0.68 5.21
CA TYR A 189 18.22 0.80 5.05
C TYR A 189 18.98 -0.44 5.54
N LEU A 190 18.61 -0.96 6.71
CA LEU A 190 19.28 -2.13 7.32
C LEU A 190 18.96 -3.44 6.61
N LEU A 191 17.77 -3.56 5.99
CA LEU A 191 17.40 -4.75 5.22
C LEU A 191 18.07 -4.81 3.85
N TYR A 192 18.09 -3.67 3.14
CA TYR A 192 18.48 -3.65 1.73
C TYR A 192 19.85 -3.01 1.48
N GLY A 193 20.32 -2.19 2.41
CA GLY A 193 21.54 -1.40 2.25
C GLY A 193 21.35 -0.16 1.36
N PRO A 194 22.35 0.76 1.37
CA PRO A 194 22.25 2.05 0.69
C PRO A 194 22.25 1.95 -0.85
N ASN A 195 22.75 0.87 -1.41
CA ASN A 195 22.88 0.69 -2.86
C ASN A 195 21.67 -0.03 -3.49
N HIS A 196 20.72 -0.45 -2.70
CA HIS A 196 19.50 -1.08 -3.19
C HIS A 196 18.37 -0.04 -3.21
N PRO A 197 17.59 0.09 -4.29
CA PRO A 197 16.48 1.06 -4.35
C PRO A 197 15.52 0.97 -3.16
N TYR A 198 15.16 -0.24 -2.73
CA TYR A 198 14.24 -0.45 -1.60
C TYR A 198 14.86 -0.08 -0.22
N GLY A 199 16.16 0.16 -0.14
CA GLY A 199 16.85 0.65 1.05
C GLY A 199 16.79 2.16 1.23
N ASN A 200 16.31 2.89 0.22
CA ASN A 200 16.21 4.34 0.22
C ASN A 200 14.76 4.78 0.49
N ASN A 201 14.61 5.98 1.04
CA ASN A 201 13.29 6.58 1.22
C ASN A 201 12.72 7.00 -0.17
N PRO A 202 11.59 6.46 -0.62
CA PRO A 202 10.96 6.85 -1.90
C PRO A 202 10.60 8.34 -1.98
N SER A 203 10.42 8.99 -0.82
CA SER A 203 10.19 10.43 -0.75
C SER A 203 11.48 11.26 -0.84
N GLY A 204 12.64 10.62 -0.99
CA GLY A 204 13.93 11.28 -1.06
C GLY A 204 14.57 11.62 0.29
N THR A 205 15.63 12.41 0.25
CA THR A 205 16.36 12.94 1.41
C THR A 205 16.59 14.43 1.25
N GLU A 206 16.91 15.14 2.33
CA GLU A 206 17.29 16.57 2.25
C GLU A 206 18.47 16.79 1.31
N ALA A 207 19.45 15.87 1.32
CA ALA A 207 20.62 15.94 0.45
C ALA A 207 20.26 15.74 -1.03
N SER A 208 19.40 14.73 -1.36
CA SER A 208 18.96 14.50 -2.73
C SER A 208 18.17 15.69 -3.28
N PHE A 209 17.27 16.28 -2.46
CA PHE A 209 16.50 17.46 -2.87
C PHE A 209 17.35 18.71 -3.07
N SER A 210 18.39 18.91 -2.25
CA SER A 210 19.31 20.05 -2.40
C SER A 210 20.12 19.97 -3.69
N ALA A 211 20.43 18.76 -4.16
CA ALA A 211 21.20 18.53 -5.39
C ALA A 211 20.35 18.41 -6.66
N MET A 212 19.04 18.07 -6.52
CA MET A 212 18.15 17.78 -7.64
C MET A 212 17.81 19.04 -8.45
N THR A 213 17.69 18.88 -9.77
CA THR A 213 17.38 19.96 -10.72
C THR A 213 16.20 19.57 -11.61
N THR A 214 15.50 20.56 -12.18
CA THR A 214 14.43 20.31 -13.16
C THR A 214 14.95 19.65 -14.45
N ALA A 215 16.23 19.80 -14.78
CA ALA A 215 16.86 19.10 -15.90
C ALA A 215 16.90 17.58 -15.67
N GLU A 216 17.15 17.13 -14.44
CA GLU A 216 17.15 15.72 -14.06
C GLU A 216 15.74 15.13 -14.04
N LEU A 217 14.74 15.91 -13.61
CA LEU A 217 13.33 15.51 -13.69
C LEU A 217 12.89 15.32 -15.13
N LYS A 218 13.23 16.27 -16.02
CA LYS A 218 12.98 16.16 -17.47
C LYS A 218 13.67 14.94 -18.07
N LYS A 219 14.87 14.61 -17.62
CA LYS A 219 15.60 13.42 -18.04
C LYS A 219 14.88 12.15 -17.58
N PHE A 220 14.48 12.06 -16.30
CA PHE A 220 13.72 10.93 -15.77
C PHE A 220 12.41 10.73 -16.53
N TYR A 221 11.62 11.79 -16.69
CA TYR A 221 10.40 11.78 -17.49
C TYR A 221 10.65 11.31 -18.92
N SER A 222 11.61 11.93 -19.63
CA SER A 222 11.89 11.60 -21.02
C SER A 222 12.44 10.18 -21.22
N THR A 223 13.00 9.57 -20.19
CA THR A 223 13.48 8.18 -20.21
C THR A 223 12.34 7.19 -19.98
N TYR A 224 11.51 7.40 -18.97
CA TYR A 224 10.59 6.38 -18.46
C TYR A 224 9.14 6.62 -18.82
N TYR A 225 8.67 7.87 -18.99
CA TYR A 225 7.29 8.19 -19.38
C TYR A 225 7.13 8.05 -20.89
N ARG A 226 7.13 6.80 -21.35
CA ARG A 226 7.04 6.42 -22.77
C ARG A 226 5.80 5.53 -22.97
N PRO A 227 5.10 5.64 -24.11
CA PRO A 227 3.93 4.81 -24.38
C PRO A 227 4.27 3.32 -24.39
N ASN A 228 5.46 2.93 -24.84
CA ASN A 228 5.93 1.55 -24.82
C ASN A 228 6.44 1.06 -23.43
N ASN A 229 6.48 1.94 -22.44
CA ASN A 229 6.76 1.64 -21.02
C ASN A 229 5.53 1.85 -20.13
N ALA A 230 4.36 2.03 -20.75
CA ALA A 230 3.13 2.36 -20.07
C ALA A 230 1.97 1.46 -20.47
N THR A 231 0.97 1.35 -19.59
CA THR A 231 -0.33 0.74 -19.88
C THR A 231 -1.42 1.64 -19.34
N LEU A 232 -2.39 1.98 -20.16
CA LEU A 232 -3.56 2.73 -19.73
C LEU A 232 -4.69 1.75 -19.37
N LEU A 233 -5.15 1.82 -18.16
CA LEU A 233 -6.29 1.10 -17.62
C LEU A 233 -7.50 2.02 -17.71
N VAL A 234 -8.60 1.53 -18.30
CA VAL A 234 -9.85 2.27 -18.45
C VAL A 234 -10.97 1.42 -17.89
N VAL A 235 -11.72 1.93 -16.94
CA VAL A 235 -12.84 1.20 -16.33
C VAL A 235 -14.04 2.14 -16.24
N GLY A 236 -15.19 1.72 -16.74
CA GLY A 236 -16.41 2.51 -16.59
C GLY A 236 -17.36 2.43 -17.79
N ASP A 237 -18.26 3.41 -17.85
CA ASP A 237 -19.35 3.48 -18.83
C ASP A 237 -18.86 4.04 -20.17
N VAL A 238 -17.99 3.28 -20.84
CA VAL A 238 -17.42 3.60 -22.16
C VAL A 238 -17.11 2.32 -22.93
N LYS A 239 -17.02 2.45 -24.27
CA LYS A 239 -16.64 1.34 -25.18
C LYS A 239 -15.22 1.48 -25.66
N LEU A 240 -14.52 0.34 -25.82
CA LEU A 240 -13.12 0.29 -26.26
C LEU A 240 -12.91 1.06 -27.58
N SER A 241 -13.76 0.85 -28.60
CA SER A 241 -13.63 1.50 -29.90
C SER A 241 -13.73 3.02 -29.81
N THR A 242 -14.61 3.54 -28.94
CA THR A 242 -14.78 4.99 -28.75
C THR A 242 -13.56 5.60 -28.07
N ILE A 243 -13.06 4.96 -27.00
CA ILE A 243 -11.92 5.47 -26.24
C ILE A 243 -10.62 5.38 -27.04
N THR A 244 -10.37 4.26 -27.72
CA THR A 244 -9.14 4.11 -28.54
C THR A 244 -9.07 5.14 -29.65
N SER A 245 -10.18 5.45 -30.33
CA SER A 245 -10.23 6.50 -31.36
C SER A 245 -9.86 7.89 -30.81
N LYS A 246 -10.33 8.23 -29.61
CA LYS A 246 -9.99 9.50 -28.95
C LYS A 246 -8.50 9.54 -28.56
N LEU A 247 -8.02 8.47 -27.91
CA LEU A 247 -6.63 8.35 -27.46
C LEU A 247 -5.63 8.37 -28.62
N GLU A 248 -5.95 7.74 -29.76
CA GLU A 248 -5.12 7.80 -30.98
C GLU A 248 -4.88 9.24 -31.47
N THR A 249 -5.87 10.11 -31.32
CA THR A 249 -5.75 11.52 -31.69
C THR A 249 -5.01 12.31 -30.62
N MET A 250 -5.38 12.16 -29.36
CA MET A 250 -4.87 12.99 -28.25
C MET A 250 -3.43 12.64 -27.87
N LEU A 251 -3.03 11.37 -28.02
CA LEU A 251 -1.69 10.87 -27.66
C LEU A 251 -0.78 10.63 -28.89
N ALA A 252 -1.16 11.11 -30.08
CA ALA A 252 -0.40 10.88 -31.31
C ALA A 252 1.05 11.38 -31.24
N ASP A 253 1.31 12.44 -30.51
CA ASP A 253 2.63 13.04 -30.34
C ASP A 253 3.45 12.46 -29.19
N TRP A 254 2.87 11.59 -28.36
CA TRP A 254 3.60 10.85 -27.34
C TRP A 254 4.36 9.69 -28.00
N LYS A 255 5.67 9.85 -28.15
CA LYS A 255 6.50 8.95 -28.97
C LYS A 255 7.14 7.85 -28.14
N GLN A 256 7.24 6.67 -28.75
CA GLN A 256 8.06 5.58 -28.23
C GLN A 256 9.52 6.00 -28.08
N GLY A 257 10.22 5.32 -27.21
CA GLY A 257 11.65 5.54 -27.02
C GLY A 257 12.31 4.31 -26.41
N GLU A 258 13.62 4.32 -26.41
CA GLU A 258 14.40 3.32 -25.70
C GLU A 258 14.21 3.51 -24.18
N VAL A 259 13.85 2.43 -23.49
CA VAL A 259 13.78 2.36 -22.04
C VAL A 259 14.91 1.45 -21.58
N PRO A 260 15.82 1.93 -20.72
CA PRO A 260 16.93 1.10 -20.26
C PRO A 260 16.44 -0.18 -19.60
N ALA A 261 17.12 -1.29 -19.89
CA ALA A 261 16.86 -2.54 -19.17
C ALA A 261 17.17 -2.35 -17.68
N PHE A 262 16.29 -2.80 -16.83
CA PHE A 262 16.38 -2.65 -15.40
C PHE A 262 16.19 -3.99 -14.68
N SER A 263 17.05 -4.25 -13.69
CA SER A 263 16.90 -5.37 -12.78
C SER A 263 17.20 -4.93 -11.35
N LEU A 264 16.36 -5.34 -10.42
CA LEU A 264 16.59 -5.10 -9.01
C LEU A 264 17.70 -6.03 -8.49
N PRO A 265 18.65 -5.52 -7.71
CA PRO A 265 19.62 -6.36 -7.03
C PRO A 265 18.92 -7.32 -6.05
N GLU A 266 19.48 -8.51 -5.86
CA GLU A 266 18.98 -9.40 -4.82
C GLU A 266 19.46 -8.92 -3.44
N PRO A 267 18.55 -8.73 -2.45
CA PRO A 267 18.95 -8.35 -1.12
C PRO A 267 19.69 -9.50 -0.42
N LYS A 268 20.70 -9.17 0.38
CA LYS A 268 21.44 -10.16 1.17
C LYS A 268 20.77 -10.33 2.54
N PRO A 269 20.17 -11.48 2.85
CA PRO A 269 19.63 -11.74 4.18
C PRO A 269 20.71 -11.64 5.26
N ALA A 270 20.33 -11.26 6.46
CA ALA A 270 21.23 -11.32 7.62
C ALA A 270 21.62 -12.78 7.89
N ASP A 271 22.88 -13.00 8.31
CA ASP A 271 23.41 -14.30 8.69
C ASP A 271 22.94 -14.75 10.08
N LYS A 272 22.59 -13.78 10.93
CA LYS A 272 22.11 -13.97 12.30
C LYS A 272 21.18 -12.82 12.71
N MET A 273 20.40 -13.06 13.76
CA MET A 273 19.58 -11.99 14.35
C MET A 273 20.47 -10.88 14.91
N ARG A 274 20.08 -9.62 14.62
CA ARG A 274 20.69 -8.41 15.16
C ARG A 274 19.62 -7.44 15.65
N VAL A 275 19.95 -6.73 16.72
CA VAL A 275 19.09 -5.70 17.30
C VAL A 275 19.73 -4.33 17.08
N TYR A 276 19.07 -3.47 16.34
CA TYR A 276 19.51 -2.11 16.06
C TYR A 276 18.70 -1.13 16.91
N LEU A 277 19.38 -0.33 17.69
CA LEU A 277 18.76 0.64 18.59
C LEU A 277 19.04 2.05 18.10
N VAL A 278 17.99 2.83 17.94
CA VAL A 278 18.04 4.25 17.57
C VAL A 278 17.51 5.06 18.73
N ASP A 279 18.31 6.01 19.22
CA ASP A 279 17.94 6.85 20.35
C ASP A 279 16.95 7.95 19.94
N LYS A 280 15.84 8.01 20.67
CA LYS A 280 14.86 9.10 20.60
C LYS A 280 14.48 9.52 22.01
N PRO A 281 15.26 10.42 22.64
CA PRO A 281 15.04 10.83 24.01
C PRO A 281 13.64 11.36 24.25
N GLY A 282 13.02 10.94 25.34
CA GLY A 282 11.68 11.37 25.73
C GLY A 282 10.54 10.76 24.93
N ALA A 283 10.80 9.82 24.02
CA ALA A 283 9.75 9.13 23.29
C ALA A 283 8.83 8.37 24.26
N PRO A 284 7.49 8.58 24.19
CA PRO A 284 6.54 7.92 25.08
C PRO A 284 6.31 6.46 24.73
N GLN A 285 6.66 6.06 23.51
CA GLN A 285 6.58 4.70 22.99
C GLN A 285 7.84 4.35 22.22
N SER A 286 8.17 3.07 22.19
CA SER A 286 9.19 2.53 21.30
C SER A 286 8.55 2.01 20.02
N GLU A 287 9.05 2.45 18.86
CA GLU A 287 8.67 1.91 17.56
C GLU A 287 9.52 0.67 17.25
N VAL A 288 8.85 -0.43 17.01
CA VAL A 288 9.47 -1.74 16.75
C VAL A 288 9.22 -2.19 15.33
N ARG A 289 10.29 -2.67 14.66
CA ARG A 289 10.22 -3.38 13.37
C ARG A 289 11.07 -4.63 13.47
N ILE A 290 10.49 -5.79 13.13
CA ILE A 290 11.16 -7.09 13.13
C ILE A 290 10.90 -7.75 11.79
N GLY A 291 11.94 -8.18 11.09
CA GLY A 291 11.73 -8.86 9.81
C GLY A 291 12.99 -9.00 8.97
N TYR A 292 12.80 -9.32 7.71
CA TYR A 292 13.87 -9.61 6.76
C TYR A 292 13.34 -9.52 5.31
N PRO A 293 14.20 -9.42 4.27
CA PRO A 293 13.78 -9.53 2.88
C PRO A 293 13.24 -10.94 2.60
N ALA A 294 11.96 -11.07 2.23
CA ALA A 294 11.26 -12.36 2.19
C ALA A 294 10.91 -12.81 0.77
N LEU A 295 9.98 -12.12 0.09
CA LEU A 295 9.35 -12.63 -1.13
C LEU A 295 9.05 -11.51 -2.14
N ALA A 296 9.19 -11.84 -3.43
CA ALA A 296 8.63 -11.04 -4.52
C ALA A 296 7.17 -11.38 -4.78
N ARG A 297 6.45 -10.52 -5.50
CA ARG A 297 5.01 -10.70 -5.80
C ARG A 297 4.71 -11.92 -6.69
N ASN A 298 5.61 -12.29 -7.55
CA ASN A 298 5.43 -13.40 -8.48
C ASN A 298 5.72 -14.79 -7.87
N THR A 299 5.74 -14.89 -6.53
CA THR A 299 5.91 -16.18 -5.85
C THR A 299 4.69 -17.08 -6.01
N PRO A 300 4.88 -18.40 -6.20
CA PRO A 300 3.77 -19.37 -6.18
C PRO A 300 3.13 -19.50 -4.78
N ASP A 301 3.85 -19.14 -3.72
CA ASP A 301 3.41 -19.23 -2.33
C ASP A 301 2.53 -18.05 -1.88
N PHE A 302 2.17 -17.12 -2.78
CA PHE A 302 1.46 -15.90 -2.44
C PHE A 302 0.22 -16.13 -1.57
N PHE A 303 -0.67 -17.05 -1.98
CA PHE A 303 -1.92 -17.29 -1.27
C PHE A 303 -1.69 -17.93 0.10
N ALA A 304 -0.86 -18.95 0.18
CA ALA A 304 -0.54 -19.62 1.45
C ALA A 304 0.14 -18.68 2.44
N VAL A 305 1.09 -17.85 1.98
CA VAL A 305 1.78 -16.84 2.80
C VAL A 305 0.81 -15.76 3.27
N ASN A 306 -0.11 -15.33 2.40
CA ASN A 306 -1.10 -14.31 2.76
C ASN A 306 -2.08 -14.84 3.82
N GLU A 307 -2.59 -16.07 3.66
CA GLU A 307 -3.48 -16.71 4.62
C GLU A 307 -2.79 -16.93 5.97
N MET A 308 -1.57 -17.48 5.96
CA MET A 308 -0.74 -17.61 7.15
C MET A 308 -0.59 -16.27 7.88
N ASN A 309 -0.23 -15.22 7.15
CA ASN A 309 -0.01 -13.91 7.74
C ASN A 309 -1.30 -13.25 8.25
N GLN A 310 -2.46 -13.49 7.63
CA GLN A 310 -3.74 -12.99 8.17
C GLN A 310 -3.96 -13.44 9.60
N MET A 311 -3.64 -14.70 9.94
CA MET A 311 -3.75 -15.21 11.31
C MET A 311 -2.59 -14.75 12.19
N LEU A 312 -1.36 -14.64 11.65
CA LEU A 312 -0.20 -14.22 12.44
C LEU A 312 -0.33 -12.76 12.91
N GLY A 313 -0.57 -11.82 11.98
CA GLY A 313 -0.59 -10.38 12.30
C GLY A 313 -1.31 -9.50 11.27
N GLY A 314 -2.01 -10.08 10.28
CA GLY A 314 -2.61 -9.35 9.16
C GLY A 314 -3.99 -8.75 9.46
N GLN A 315 -4.64 -9.15 10.53
CA GLN A 315 -5.98 -8.68 10.90
C GLN A 315 -6.09 -8.33 12.39
N PHE A 316 -7.18 -7.67 12.77
CA PHE A 316 -7.38 -7.24 14.16
C PHE A 316 -7.37 -8.41 15.15
N SER A 317 -8.01 -9.53 14.82
CA SER A 317 -8.07 -10.76 15.62
C SER A 317 -6.89 -11.71 15.41
N SER A 318 -5.78 -11.22 14.88
CA SER A 318 -4.55 -11.99 14.68
C SER A 318 -3.82 -12.30 16.00
N ARG A 319 -2.99 -13.33 15.98
CA ARG A 319 -2.27 -13.81 17.17
C ARG A 319 -1.40 -12.72 17.79
N ILE A 320 -0.57 -12.02 16.98
CA ILE A 320 0.28 -10.92 17.43
C ILE A 320 -0.55 -9.82 18.10
N ASN A 321 -1.64 -9.38 17.47
CA ASN A 321 -2.45 -8.30 18.03
C ASN A 321 -3.17 -8.72 19.32
N LEU A 322 -3.77 -9.89 19.34
CA LEU A 322 -4.44 -10.40 20.55
C LEU A 322 -3.46 -10.60 21.70
N ASN A 323 -2.25 -11.09 21.43
CA ASN A 323 -1.23 -11.27 22.45
C ASN A 323 -0.76 -9.93 23.02
N LEU A 324 -0.22 -9.04 22.17
CA LEU A 324 0.41 -7.81 22.64
C LEU A 324 -0.59 -6.76 23.13
N ARG A 325 -1.76 -6.67 22.49
CA ARG A 325 -2.79 -5.69 22.84
C ARG A 325 -3.72 -6.18 23.92
N GLU A 326 -4.44 -7.28 23.67
CA GLU A 326 -5.55 -7.70 24.55
C GLU A 326 -5.03 -8.42 25.79
N LYS A 327 -4.08 -9.36 25.65
CA LYS A 327 -3.55 -10.14 26.75
C LYS A 327 -2.59 -9.35 27.64
N HIS A 328 -1.68 -8.57 27.03
CA HIS A 328 -0.59 -7.91 27.74
C HIS A 328 -0.74 -6.39 27.89
N GLY A 329 -1.53 -5.72 27.05
CA GLY A 329 -1.71 -4.27 27.09
C GLY A 329 -0.44 -3.48 26.74
N TYR A 330 0.47 -4.04 25.95
CA TYR A 330 1.75 -3.41 25.61
C TYR A 330 1.64 -2.39 24.49
N THR A 331 0.54 -2.42 23.73
CA THR A 331 0.33 -1.61 22.52
C THR A 331 -1.14 -1.33 22.28
N TYR A 332 -1.45 -0.28 21.52
CA TYR A 332 -2.78 -0.07 20.93
C TYR A 332 -3.02 -0.92 19.67
N GLY A 333 -1.95 -1.49 19.08
CA GLY A 333 -2.03 -2.39 17.94
C GLY A 333 -0.66 -2.85 17.50
N ALA A 334 -0.57 -4.15 17.22
CA ALA A 334 0.60 -4.80 16.64
C ALA A 334 0.17 -5.65 15.44
N ARG A 335 1.02 -5.71 14.41
CA ARG A 335 0.68 -6.40 13.16
C ARG A 335 1.91 -7.01 12.50
N SER A 336 1.68 -7.93 11.58
CA SER A 336 2.68 -8.39 10.62
C SER A 336 2.17 -8.32 9.20
N GLY A 337 3.09 -8.34 8.24
CA GLY A 337 2.77 -8.34 6.81
C GLY A 337 3.95 -8.73 5.94
N PHE A 338 3.63 -9.29 4.79
CA PHE A 338 4.57 -9.45 3.69
C PHE A 338 4.27 -8.36 2.66
N ARG A 339 5.26 -7.57 2.32
CA ARG A 339 5.13 -6.60 1.25
C ARG A 339 5.61 -7.24 -0.05
N PHE A 340 4.63 -7.58 -0.88
CA PHE A 340 4.89 -8.21 -2.16
C PHE A 340 5.19 -7.14 -3.22
N ASN A 341 6.47 -6.86 -3.43
CA ASN A 341 6.96 -5.94 -4.44
C ASN A 341 7.36 -6.69 -5.73
N LYS A 342 7.75 -5.95 -6.76
CA LYS A 342 8.33 -6.52 -8.00
C LYS A 342 9.62 -7.30 -7.72
N GLY A 343 10.52 -6.74 -6.91
CA GLY A 343 11.62 -7.45 -6.29
C GLY A 343 11.24 -8.05 -4.94
N VAL A 344 12.21 -8.65 -4.25
CA VAL A 344 12.03 -9.27 -2.94
C VAL A 344 11.63 -8.20 -1.91
N GLY A 345 10.39 -8.23 -1.48
CA GLY A 345 9.84 -7.36 -0.44
C GLY A 345 10.02 -7.97 0.96
N PRO A 346 9.86 -7.17 2.03
CA PRO A 346 10.10 -7.64 3.39
C PRO A 346 8.89 -8.34 4.00
N PHE A 347 9.16 -9.32 4.88
CA PHE A 347 8.29 -9.61 6.01
C PHE A 347 8.57 -8.59 7.10
N THR A 348 7.54 -8.06 7.74
CA THR A 348 7.66 -7.11 8.85
C THR A 348 6.62 -7.40 9.93
N ALA A 349 7.05 -7.61 11.16
CA ALA A 349 6.22 -7.51 12.36
C ALA A 349 6.51 -6.18 13.04
N GLN A 350 5.48 -5.44 13.48
CA GLN A 350 5.65 -4.05 13.91
C GLN A 350 4.60 -3.58 14.91
N GLY A 351 4.95 -2.56 15.69
CA GLY A 351 4.02 -1.84 16.59
C GLY A 351 4.70 -0.72 17.36
N GLY A 352 3.88 0.22 17.82
CA GLY A 352 4.26 1.21 18.84
C GLY A 352 4.02 0.63 20.23
N ILE A 353 5.06 0.47 21.03
CA ILE A 353 5.06 -0.24 22.30
C ILE A 353 5.26 0.73 23.44
N VAL A 354 4.52 0.59 24.53
CA VAL A 354 4.77 1.31 25.78
C VAL A 354 6.25 1.13 26.18
N THR A 355 6.96 2.23 26.42
CA THR A 355 8.43 2.25 26.57
C THR A 355 8.93 1.22 27.56
N GLU A 356 8.30 1.11 28.74
CA GLU A 356 8.70 0.21 29.83
C GLU A 356 8.41 -1.29 29.52
N LYS A 357 7.77 -1.58 28.38
CA LYS A 357 7.42 -2.94 27.94
C LYS A 357 8.13 -3.35 26.65
N SER A 358 9.09 -2.55 26.20
CA SER A 358 9.75 -2.78 24.90
C SER A 358 10.45 -4.13 24.82
N ASP A 359 11.19 -4.53 25.84
CA ASP A 359 11.88 -5.82 25.91
C ASP A 359 10.93 -7.00 25.92
N SER A 360 9.88 -6.91 26.73
CA SER A 360 8.84 -7.95 26.85
C SER A 360 8.05 -8.08 25.54
N ALA A 361 7.71 -6.98 24.89
CA ALA A 361 7.01 -6.98 23.62
C ALA A 361 7.84 -7.61 22.49
N LEU A 362 9.16 -7.33 22.43
CA LEU A 362 10.06 -7.99 21.48
C LEU A 362 10.03 -9.50 21.65
N ARG A 363 10.03 -9.98 22.89
CA ARG A 363 9.92 -11.43 23.19
C ARG A 363 8.59 -11.99 22.73
N GLU A 364 7.48 -11.30 22.99
CA GLU A 364 6.18 -11.77 22.56
C GLU A 364 6.01 -11.78 21.03
N PHE A 365 6.55 -10.81 20.31
CA PHE A 365 6.61 -10.86 18.84
C PHE A 365 7.32 -12.13 18.36
N LEU A 366 8.50 -12.43 18.92
CA LEU A 366 9.26 -13.63 18.56
C LEU A 366 8.52 -14.91 18.97
N ASN A 367 7.85 -14.93 20.12
CA ASN A 367 7.08 -16.07 20.58
C ASN A 367 5.97 -16.41 19.57
N GLU A 368 5.20 -15.41 19.11
CA GLU A 368 4.13 -15.64 18.13
C GLU A 368 4.66 -16.05 16.76
N ILE A 369 5.77 -15.45 16.29
CA ILE A 369 6.44 -15.82 15.03
C ILE A 369 6.93 -17.27 15.10
N ASN A 370 7.62 -17.65 16.17
CA ASN A 370 8.12 -19.01 16.36
C ASN A 370 6.97 -20.01 16.58
N LEU A 371 5.92 -19.63 17.31
CA LEU A 371 4.75 -20.47 17.51
C LEU A 371 4.04 -20.77 16.19
N MET A 372 3.88 -19.75 15.31
CA MET A 372 3.31 -19.94 13.98
C MET A 372 4.22 -20.86 13.14
N ARG A 373 5.53 -20.65 13.18
CA ARG A 373 6.50 -21.47 12.45
C ARG A 373 6.48 -22.93 12.91
N ASP A 374 6.54 -23.18 14.23
CA ASP A 374 6.80 -24.50 14.80
C ASP A 374 5.52 -25.33 15.04
N LYS A 375 4.39 -24.68 15.23
CA LYS A 375 3.07 -25.31 15.49
C LYS A 375 2.06 -25.11 14.37
N GLY A 376 2.32 -24.14 13.46
CA GLY A 376 1.42 -23.82 12.36
C GLY A 376 0.09 -23.21 12.79
N MET A 377 -0.89 -23.31 11.90
CA MET A 377 -2.28 -22.93 12.10
C MET A 377 -3.14 -24.16 12.45
N ALA A 378 -4.27 -23.93 13.12
CA ALA A 378 -5.32 -24.91 13.29
C ALA A 378 -6.36 -24.80 12.14
N ASP A 379 -7.15 -25.87 11.92
CA ASP A 379 -8.17 -25.90 10.86
C ASP A 379 -9.23 -24.80 11.00
N ASP A 380 -9.66 -24.53 12.23
CA ASP A 380 -10.64 -23.48 12.53
C ASP A 380 -10.10 -22.07 12.27
N GLU A 381 -8.80 -21.83 12.51
CA GLU A 381 -8.12 -20.58 12.19
C GLU A 381 -8.03 -20.38 10.66
N LEU A 382 -7.64 -21.42 9.91
CA LEU A 382 -7.61 -21.36 8.45
C LEU A 382 -9.00 -21.11 7.88
N GLY A 383 -10.01 -21.83 8.38
CA GLY A 383 -11.41 -21.61 7.98
C GLY A 383 -11.91 -20.21 8.30
N PHE A 384 -11.48 -19.60 9.40
CA PHE A 384 -11.81 -18.23 9.77
C PHE A 384 -11.17 -17.22 8.82
N VAL A 385 -9.88 -17.37 8.53
CA VAL A 385 -9.13 -16.51 7.59
C VAL A 385 -9.75 -16.54 6.20
N LYS A 386 -9.99 -17.72 5.64
CA LYS A 386 -10.61 -17.90 4.32
C LYS A 386 -11.96 -17.19 4.24
N LYS A 387 -12.84 -17.35 5.23
CA LYS A 387 -14.13 -16.66 5.26
C LYS A 387 -13.98 -15.14 5.21
N GLY A 388 -13.00 -14.61 5.95
CA GLY A 388 -12.69 -13.17 5.94
C GLY A 388 -12.21 -12.70 4.57
N MET A 389 -11.27 -13.41 3.94
CA MET A 389 -10.73 -13.07 2.62
C MET A 389 -11.79 -13.16 1.53
N LEU A 390 -12.58 -14.22 1.51
CA LEU A 390 -13.68 -14.39 0.55
C LEU A 390 -14.74 -13.29 0.69
N GLY A 391 -15.08 -12.91 1.93
CA GLY A 391 -16.05 -11.84 2.20
C GLY A 391 -15.57 -10.46 1.75
N ASN A 392 -14.29 -10.16 1.96
CA ASN A 392 -13.70 -8.86 1.59
C ASN A 392 -13.40 -8.74 0.10
N PHE A 393 -13.24 -9.84 -0.61
CA PHE A 393 -12.87 -9.81 -2.03
C PHE A 393 -13.91 -9.07 -2.88
N ALA A 394 -15.19 -9.31 -2.65
CA ALA A 394 -16.27 -8.65 -3.39
C ALA A 394 -16.22 -7.12 -3.28
N LEU A 395 -15.89 -6.60 -2.08
CA LEU A 395 -15.78 -5.18 -1.82
C LEU A 395 -14.64 -4.49 -2.58
N SER A 396 -13.69 -5.27 -3.12
CA SER A 396 -12.54 -4.74 -3.87
C SER A 396 -12.87 -4.40 -5.32
N PHE A 397 -14.11 -4.64 -5.80
CA PHE A 397 -14.53 -4.47 -7.19
C PHE A 397 -15.84 -3.70 -7.34
N GLU A 398 -16.22 -2.90 -6.34
CA GLU A 398 -17.48 -2.16 -6.34
C GLU A 398 -17.44 -0.89 -7.21
N THR A 399 -16.27 -0.30 -7.41
CA THR A 399 -16.13 0.95 -8.15
C THR A 399 -15.14 0.84 -9.30
N PRO A 400 -15.30 1.64 -10.37
CA PRO A 400 -14.34 1.69 -11.48
C PRO A 400 -12.89 1.91 -11.03
N SER A 401 -12.67 2.76 -10.02
CA SER A 401 -11.32 3.02 -9.49
C SER A 401 -10.72 1.82 -8.77
N GLN A 402 -11.52 1.04 -8.03
CA GLN A 402 -11.06 -0.21 -7.39
C GLN A 402 -10.69 -1.27 -8.43
N ILE A 403 -11.51 -1.42 -9.47
CA ILE A 403 -11.21 -2.35 -10.58
C ILE A 403 -9.92 -1.91 -11.30
N ALA A 404 -9.75 -0.60 -11.58
CA ALA A 404 -8.51 -0.08 -12.16
C ALA A 404 -7.29 -0.35 -11.28
N GLY A 405 -7.42 -0.22 -9.94
CA GLY A 405 -6.36 -0.59 -8.99
C GLY A 405 -6.02 -2.08 -9.01
N ALA A 406 -7.00 -2.96 -9.17
CA ALA A 406 -6.77 -4.38 -9.35
C ALA A 406 -6.01 -4.68 -10.66
N LEU A 407 -6.42 -4.08 -11.77
CA LEU A 407 -5.73 -4.19 -13.05
C LEU A 407 -4.28 -3.66 -12.99
N GLN A 408 -4.03 -2.61 -12.21
CA GLN A 408 -2.67 -2.10 -11.99
C GLN A 408 -1.74 -3.16 -11.41
N ASN A 409 -2.22 -3.99 -10.48
CA ASN A 409 -1.42 -5.10 -9.95
C ASN A 409 -1.08 -6.14 -11.02
N ILE A 410 -2.03 -6.44 -11.94
CA ILE A 410 -1.75 -7.32 -13.07
C ILE A 410 -0.61 -6.75 -13.91
N VAL A 411 -0.66 -5.45 -14.22
CA VAL A 411 0.33 -4.78 -15.08
C VAL A 411 1.69 -4.67 -14.41
N LEU A 412 1.75 -4.20 -13.16
CA LEU A 412 3.01 -3.97 -12.46
C LEU A 412 3.75 -5.26 -12.15
N TYR A 413 3.03 -6.30 -11.77
CA TYR A 413 3.63 -7.56 -11.31
C TYR A 413 3.59 -8.69 -12.34
N GLY A 414 3.10 -8.43 -13.56
CA GLY A 414 3.01 -9.42 -14.63
C GLY A 414 2.14 -10.62 -14.26
N LEU A 415 1.04 -10.38 -13.53
CA LEU A 415 0.13 -11.43 -13.13
C LEU A 415 -0.70 -11.91 -14.32
N PRO A 416 -1.22 -13.17 -14.33
CA PRO A 416 -2.16 -13.64 -15.32
C PRO A 416 -3.40 -12.73 -15.39
N GLU A 417 -3.96 -12.55 -16.57
CA GLU A 417 -5.12 -11.66 -16.75
C GLU A 417 -6.39 -12.17 -16.06
N ASP A 418 -6.51 -13.47 -15.92
CA ASP A 418 -7.59 -14.17 -15.20
C ASP A 418 -7.29 -14.30 -13.69
N TYR A 419 -6.23 -13.64 -13.20
CA TYR A 419 -5.79 -13.73 -11.81
C TYR A 419 -6.92 -13.50 -10.81
N PHE A 420 -7.71 -12.43 -11.01
CA PHE A 420 -8.81 -12.11 -10.11
C PHE A 420 -10.04 -13.00 -10.33
N ASN A 421 -10.24 -13.55 -11.51
CA ASN A 421 -11.31 -14.52 -11.76
C ASN A 421 -11.05 -15.85 -11.02
N ASN A 422 -9.78 -16.22 -10.87
CA ASN A 422 -9.34 -17.41 -10.16
C ASN A 422 -9.01 -17.16 -8.68
N TYR A 423 -9.07 -15.89 -8.21
CA TYR A 423 -8.60 -15.51 -6.86
C TYR A 423 -9.31 -16.27 -5.75
N LEU A 424 -10.65 -16.33 -5.80
CA LEU A 424 -11.46 -17.04 -4.79
C LEU A 424 -11.17 -18.54 -4.78
N GLN A 425 -10.98 -19.14 -5.96
CA GLN A 425 -10.62 -20.55 -6.08
C GLN A 425 -9.22 -20.81 -5.51
N ASN A 426 -8.26 -19.90 -5.76
CA ASN A 426 -6.91 -20.01 -5.24
C ASN A 426 -6.86 -19.87 -3.71
N VAL A 427 -7.66 -18.97 -3.14
CA VAL A 427 -7.83 -18.86 -1.67
C VAL A 427 -8.43 -20.15 -1.11
N ASP A 428 -9.48 -20.69 -1.73
CA ASP A 428 -10.13 -21.90 -1.22
C ASP A 428 -9.24 -23.15 -1.32
N ALA A 429 -8.39 -23.21 -2.35
CA ALA A 429 -7.49 -24.34 -2.62
C ALA A 429 -6.31 -24.45 -1.64
N VAL A 430 -5.95 -23.40 -0.91
CA VAL A 430 -4.84 -23.45 0.08
C VAL A 430 -5.19 -24.45 1.17
N THR A 431 -4.29 -25.38 1.44
CA THR A 431 -4.45 -26.38 2.50
C THR A 431 -3.73 -25.96 3.77
N LEU A 432 -4.04 -26.64 4.89
CA LEU A 432 -3.32 -26.44 6.14
C LEU A 432 -1.82 -26.81 6.00
N ASP A 433 -1.53 -27.85 5.22
CA ASP A 433 -0.16 -28.26 4.93
C ASP A 433 0.61 -27.16 4.16
N ASP A 434 -0.04 -26.47 3.21
CA ASP A 434 0.57 -25.34 2.50
C ASP A 434 0.91 -24.20 3.45
N VAL A 435 -0.02 -23.84 4.32
CA VAL A 435 0.17 -22.79 5.33
C VAL A 435 1.32 -23.14 6.28
N ASN A 436 1.34 -24.39 6.77
CA ASN A 436 2.37 -24.85 7.70
C ASN A 436 3.74 -24.93 7.01
N ARG A 437 3.80 -25.35 5.75
CA ARG A 437 5.02 -25.36 4.94
C ARG A 437 5.59 -23.95 4.78
N VAL A 438 4.77 -22.98 4.40
CA VAL A 438 5.26 -21.60 4.21
C VAL A 438 5.61 -20.92 5.53
N ALA A 439 4.94 -21.26 6.63
CA ALA A 439 5.32 -20.78 7.96
C ALA A 439 6.72 -21.26 8.33
N MET A 440 7.03 -22.54 8.16
CA MET A 440 8.36 -23.09 8.39
C MET A 440 9.43 -22.48 7.46
N GLN A 441 9.07 -22.21 6.20
CA GLN A 441 10.01 -21.69 5.20
C GLN A 441 10.32 -20.22 5.39
N TYR A 442 9.30 -19.38 5.73
CA TYR A 442 9.39 -17.93 5.69
C TYR A 442 9.31 -17.23 7.06
N LEU A 443 9.27 -17.95 8.17
CA LEU A 443 9.27 -17.35 9.51
C LEU A 443 10.53 -17.74 10.32
N ASP A 444 11.72 -17.65 9.70
CA ASP A 444 12.99 -17.91 10.37
C ASP A 444 13.46 -16.70 11.18
N ALA A 445 13.04 -16.65 12.46
CA ALA A 445 13.40 -15.57 13.35
C ALA A 445 14.91 -15.39 13.54
N SER A 446 15.72 -16.44 13.35
CA SER A 446 17.19 -16.38 13.51
C SER A 446 17.89 -15.46 12.51
N LYS A 447 17.24 -15.14 11.39
CA LYS A 447 17.74 -14.27 10.31
C LYS A 447 17.08 -12.88 10.30
N MET A 448 16.22 -12.59 11.28
CA MET A 448 15.52 -11.32 11.32
C MET A 448 16.38 -10.20 11.88
N VAL A 449 16.13 -9.01 11.38
CA VAL A 449 16.63 -7.75 11.91
C VAL A 449 15.55 -7.15 12.80
N MET A 450 15.95 -6.72 13.99
CA MET A 450 15.09 -5.93 14.89
C MET A 450 15.56 -4.48 14.88
N VAL A 451 14.67 -3.54 14.67
CA VAL A 451 14.91 -2.11 14.83
C VAL A 451 13.99 -1.60 15.92
N VAL A 452 14.57 -0.94 16.91
CA VAL A 452 13.84 -0.30 18.01
C VAL A 452 14.25 1.16 18.09
N VAL A 453 13.28 2.04 17.92
CA VAL A 453 13.45 3.50 18.05
C VAL A 453 12.72 3.94 19.32
N GLY A 454 13.44 4.47 20.30
CA GLY A 454 12.84 4.86 21.57
C GLY A 454 13.83 5.56 22.50
N ASP A 455 13.41 5.86 23.71
CA ASP A 455 14.27 6.47 24.75
C ASP A 455 15.26 5.42 25.30
N LEU A 456 16.47 5.39 24.74
CA LEU A 456 17.48 4.39 25.10
C LEU A 456 17.92 4.45 26.55
N SER A 457 17.75 5.60 27.23
CA SER A 457 18.03 5.71 28.66
C SER A 457 17.13 4.81 29.51
N LYS A 458 15.97 4.41 28.96
CA LYS A 458 14.97 3.58 29.66
C LYS A 458 14.95 2.13 29.18
N ILE A 459 15.26 1.89 27.90
CA ILE A 459 14.99 0.56 27.26
C ILE A 459 16.26 -0.24 26.97
N LYS A 460 17.42 0.40 26.83
CA LYS A 460 18.64 -0.26 26.33
C LYS A 460 19.06 -1.44 27.19
N GLU A 461 19.15 -1.23 28.51
CA GLU A 461 19.65 -2.27 29.43
C GLU A 461 18.72 -3.50 29.44
N SER A 462 17.40 -3.28 29.50
CA SER A 462 16.42 -4.37 29.49
C SER A 462 16.44 -5.15 28.18
N ILE A 463 16.58 -4.49 27.01
CA ILE A 463 16.69 -5.16 25.71
C ILE A 463 17.99 -5.97 25.61
N VAL A 464 19.14 -5.41 26.05
CA VAL A 464 20.42 -6.11 26.07
C VAL A 464 20.35 -7.38 26.94
N ALA A 465 19.70 -7.29 28.11
CA ALA A 465 19.52 -8.41 29.04
C ALA A 465 18.70 -9.57 28.46
N GLN A 466 17.86 -9.31 27.44
CA GLN A 466 17.08 -10.36 26.76
C GLN A 466 17.92 -11.29 25.88
N ASN A 467 19.13 -10.86 25.51
CA ASN A 467 20.07 -11.65 24.71
C ASN A 467 19.49 -12.17 23.37
N PHE A 468 18.74 -11.32 22.66
CA PHE A 468 18.16 -11.67 21.36
C PHE A 468 19.22 -11.86 20.27
N GLY A 469 20.38 -11.18 20.38
CA GLY A 469 21.47 -11.19 19.43
C GLY A 469 22.42 -10.01 19.66
N GLU A 470 23.30 -9.74 18.71
CA GLU A 470 24.20 -8.60 18.73
C GLU A 470 23.40 -7.29 18.73
N VAL A 471 23.69 -6.40 19.72
CA VAL A 471 23.04 -5.10 19.84
C VAL A 471 23.94 -4.03 19.25
N ILE A 472 23.42 -3.26 18.28
CA ILE A 472 24.13 -2.23 17.53
C ILE A 472 23.40 -0.90 17.71
N LEU A 473 24.11 0.14 18.10
CA LEU A 473 23.58 1.49 18.16
C LEU A 473 23.64 2.15 16.78
N CYS A 474 22.57 2.82 16.38
CA CYS A 474 22.47 3.52 15.09
C CYS A 474 22.08 4.98 15.27
N ASP A 475 22.43 5.79 14.27
CA ASP A 475 21.85 7.11 14.11
C ASP A 475 20.39 7.04 13.63
N ILE A 476 19.73 8.19 13.51
CA ILE A 476 18.33 8.27 13.05
C ILE A 476 18.11 7.85 11.59
N ASP A 477 19.17 7.71 10.81
CA ASP A 477 19.13 7.20 9.44
C ASP A 477 19.38 5.67 9.38
N GLY A 478 19.53 5.02 10.55
CA GLY A 478 19.80 3.59 10.65
C GLY A 478 21.26 3.19 10.42
N LYS A 479 22.19 4.15 10.31
CA LYS A 479 23.60 3.86 10.11
C LYS A 479 24.24 3.47 11.44
N PRO A 480 24.97 2.35 11.52
CA PRO A 480 25.68 1.95 12.72
C PRO A 480 26.63 3.05 13.22
N LEU A 481 26.54 3.37 14.50
CA LEU A 481 27.47 4.28 15.13
C LEU A 481 28.81 3.56 15.38
N PRO A 482 29.95 4.27 15.34
CA PRO A 482 31.23 3.70 15.70
C PRO A 482 31.16 3.11 17.12
N TYR A 483 31.68 1.91 17.30
CA TYR A 483 31.78 1.28 18.62
C TYR A 483 32.65 2.16 19.52
N LEU A 484 32.02 2.93 20.39
CA LEU A 484 32.73 3.62 21.47
C LEU A 484 33.10 2.53 22.49
N GLU A 485 34.35 2.05 22.46
CA GLU A 485 34.88 1.24 23.57
C GLU A 485 34.60 1.99 24.87
N SER A 486 33.85 1.33 25.77
CA SER A 486 33.70 1.87 27.13
C SER A 486 35.08 2.11 27.70
N PRO A 487 35.37 3.29 28.29
CA PRO A 487 36.65 3.51 28.94
C PRO A 487 36.84 2.39 29.96
N LYS A 488 37.89 1.59 29.76
CA LYS A 488 38.31 0.54 30.72
C LYS A 488 38.43 1.22 32.09
N LYS A 489 37.57 0.82 33.04
CA LYS A 489 37.69 1.21 34.45
C LYS A 489 38.94 0.57 35.07
#